data_794702906608b7401f9bc8ca9fb42a82
#
_entry.id   794702906608b7401f9bc8ca9fb42a82
#
_cell.length_a   1.000
_cell.length_b   1.000
_cell.length_c   1.000
_cell.angle_alpha   90.00
_cell.angle_beta   90.00
_cell.angle_gamma   90.00
#
_symmetry.space_group_name_H-M   'P 1'
#
loop_
_entity.id
_entity.type
_entity.pdbx_description
1 polymer ?
#
loop_
_entity_poly.entity_id
_entity_poly.type
_entity_poly.pdbx_seq_one_letter_code
_entity_poly.pdbx_strand_id
1 'polypeptide(L)'
;PCINKYYIRDLRPQNSFVRHAVAQGHTVFMVSWRNVPPELGHLTWDDYLEDGVVAALGVAKAITGSRTVNALGFCVGGTLLACALAVLAARKDRSVESATFLTTMLDFADPGEIGVYLTREFLAARLPALESGQRMHGAELAAAFSSLRANELVWNYVVRNYLKGRTPPAFDLLHWNGDSANLPGPMFAYYLKELYAGNRLAEPGALTMAGERTDLGKLAMPIYVYASREDHIVPWKSAWRTTALAGAADVTFVLGASGHIAGVVNPPDKVKYQH
;
A
#
# COMPACT_ATOMS: atom_id res chain seq x y z
N PRO A 1 4.53 0.58 3.82
CA PRO A 1 5.66 1.48 4.02
C PRO A 1 5.25 2.91 4.32
N CYS A 2 4.05 3.30 3.94
CA CYS A 2 3.58 4.68 4.00
C CYS A 2 2.36 4.81 4.89
N ILE A 3 2.10 6.04 5.37
CA ILE A 3 0.92 6.49 6.09
C ILE A 3 0.87 5.93 7.49
N ASN A 4 0.64 4.62 7.65
CA ASN A 4 0.56 3.94 8.94
C ASN A 4 1.50 2.75 9.02
N LYS A 5 1.63 2.17 10.20
CA LYS A 5 2.58 1.11 10.48
C LYS A 5 2.08 -0.29 10.10
N TYR A 6 3.01 -1.21 10.01
CA TYR A 6 2.88 -2.57 9.51
C TYR A 6 1.84 -3.45 10.24
N TYR A 7 1.61 -3.20 11.53
CA TYR A 7 0.85 -4.10 12.40
C TYR A 7 -0.67 -4.12 12.15
N ILE A 8 -1.15 -3.43 11.12
CA ILE A 8 -2.53 -3.58 10.64
C ILE A 8 -2.90 -5.05 10.34
N ARG A 9 -1.90 -5.87 10.00
CA ARG A 9 -2.06 -7.29 9.71
C ARG A 9 -1.98 -8.18 10.94
N ASP A 10 -1.66 -7.62 12.10
CA ASP A 10 -1.47 -8.32 13.35
C ASP A 10 -1.90 -7.46 14.53
N LEU A 11 -3.16 -6.99 14.51
CA LEU A 11 -3.70 -6.08 15.51
C LEU A 11 -3.91 -6.77 16.86
N ARG A 12 -4.48 -7.96 16.84
CA ARG A 12 -4.75 -8.82 18.00
C ARG A 12 -5.08 -10.23 17.53
N PRO A 13 -5.05 -11.24 18.42
CA PRO A 13 -5.25 -12.65 18.03
C PRO A 13 -6.50 -12.92 17.17
N GLN A 14 -7.58 -12.16 17.39
CA GLN A 14 -8.84 -12.32 16.66
C GLN A 14 -8.88 -11.56 15.31
N ASN A 15 -7.90 -10.67 15.07
CA ASN A 15 -7.78 -9.85 13.86
C ASN A 15 -6.34 -9.93 13.33
N SER A 16 -5.75 -11.12 13.30
CA SER A 16 -4.37 -11.31 12.84
C SER A 16 -4.35 -12.18 11.59
N PHE A 17 -4.02 -11.58 10.47
CA PHE A 17 -3.70 -12.30 9.24
C PHE A 17 -2.43 -13.14 9.40
N VAL A 18 -1.44 -12.61 10.12
CA VAL A 18 -0.17 -13.31 10.42
C VAL A 18 -0.45 -14.60 11.18
N ARG A 19 -1.25 -14.53 12.25
CA ARG A 19 -1.65 -15.71 13.01
C ARG A 19 -2.35 -16.76 12.13
N HIS A 20 -3.26 -16.30 11.26
CA HIS A 20 -3.95 -17.19 10.33
C HIS A 20 -2.96 -17.89 9.41
N ALA A 21 -2.06 -17.15 8.76
CA ALA A 21 -1.07 -17.72 7.84
C ALA A 21 -0.13 -18.69 8.55
N VAL A 22 0.35 -18.37 9.76
CA VAL A 22 1.18 -19.28 10.57
C VAL A 22 0.42 -20.55 10.94
N ALA A 23 -0.87 -20.44 11.30
CA ALA A 23 -1.71 -21.61 11.59
C ALA A 23 -1.93 -22.50 10.35
N GLN A 24 -1.79 -21.97 9.14
CA GLN A 24 -1.81 -22.73 7.88
C GLN A 24 -0.43 -23.29 7.49
N GLY A 25 0.57 -23.18 8.36
CA GLY A 25 1.91 -23.76 8.15
C GLY A 25 2.90 -22.85 7.42
N HIS A 26 2.57 -21.56 7.20
CA HIS A 26 3.50 -20.62 6.60
C HIS A 26 4.48 -20.03 7.62
N THR A 27 5.74 -19.84 7.21
CA THR A 27 6.66 -18.94 7.90
C THR A 27 6.41 -17.53 7.38
N VAL A 28 6.06 -16.59 8.26
CA VAL A 28 5.68 -15.24 7.87
C VAL A 28 6.78 -14.25 8.23
N PHE A 29 7.20 -13.46 7.26
CA PHE A 29 8.09 -12.32 7.44
C PHE A 29 7.29 -11.04 7.23
N MET A 30 7.33 -10.14 8.20
CA MET A 30 6.65 -8.86 8.10
C MET A 30 7.66 -7.72 8.04
N VAL A 31 7.61 -6.92 6.97
CA VAL A 31 8.48 -5.76 6.82
C VAL A 31 7.97 -4.62 7.69
N SER A 32 8.75 -4.26 8.71
CA SER A 32 8.51 -3.08 9.55
C SER A 32 9.34 -1.91 9.01
N TRP A 33 8.68 -0.96 8.39
CA TRP A 33 9.36 0.22 7.85
C TRP A 33 9.72 1.19 8.97
N ARG A 34 10.98 1.62 8.96
CA ARG A 34 11.45 2.64 9.90
C ARG A 34 10.71 3.96 9.66
N ASN A 35 10.24 4.60 10.72
CA ASN A 35 9.75 5.98 10.62
C ASN A 35 10.92 6.88 10.22
N VAL A 36 10.73 7.67 9.16
CA VAL A 36 11.82 8.41 8.51
C VAL A 36 12.28 9.59 9.36
N PRO A 37 13.50 9.54 9.93
CA PRO A 37 14.10 10.68 10.62
C PRO A 37 14.63 11.69 9.60
N PRO A 38 15.05 12.92 10.02
CA PRO A 38 15.51 13.96 9.10
C PRO A 38 16.62 13.53 8.16
N GLU A 39 17.58 12.78 8.66
CA GLU A 39 18.77 12.32 7.92
C GLU A 39 18.46 11.34 6.78
N LEU A 40 17.29 10.68 6.81
CA LEU A 40 16.81 9.77 5.76
C LEU A 40 15.75 10.43 4.85
N GLY A 41 15.56 11.74 4.96
CA GLY A 41 14.60 12.48 4.16
C GLY A 41 14.88 12.48 2.65
N HIS A 42 16.12 12.14 2.25
CA HIS A 42 16.61 12.11 0.87
C HIS A 42 16.31 10.79 0.12
N LEU A 43 15.84 9.73 0.80
CA LEU A 43 15.61 8.43 0.19
C LEU A 43 14.59 8.51 -0.96
N THR A 44 14.87 7.73 -1.99
CA THR A 44 14.11 7.69 -3.24
C THR A 44 13.13 6.52 -3.31
N TRP A 45 12.34 6.44 -4.37
CA TRP A 45 11.52 5.27 -4.69
C TRP A 45 12.38 4.03 -4.89
N ASP A 46 13.51 4.17 -5.59
CA ASP A 46 14.43 3.07 -5.87
C ASP A 46 15.06 2.50 -4.60
N ASP A 47 15.41 3.34 -3.61
CA ASP A 47 15.90 2.88 -2.30
C ASP A 47 14.83 2.02 -1.59
N TYR A 48 13.56 2.40 -1.69
CA TYR A 48 12.46 1.61 -1.13
C TYR A 48 12.27 0.27 -1.85
N LEU A 49 12.53 0.21 -3.16
CA LEU A 49 12.49 -1.05 -3.90
C LEU A 49 13.67 -1.96 -3.52
N GLU A 50 14.89 -1.44 -3.58
CA GLU A 50 16.10 -2.25 -3.38
C GLU A 50 16.33 -2.62 -1.91
N ASP A 51 16.45 -1.61 -1.05
CA ASP A 51 16.79 -1.82 0.37
C ASP A 51 15.57 -2.26 1.20
N GLY A 52 14.37 -2.03 0.69
CA GLY A 52 13.13 -2.45 1.33
C GLY A 52 12.63 -3.78 0.82
N VAL A 53 12.05 -3.80 -0.39
CA VAL A 53 11.33 -4.98 -0.89
C VAL A 53 12.28 -6.08 -1.34
N VAL A 54 13.24 -5.78 -2.22
CA VAL A 54 14.17 -6.78 -2.77
C VAL A 54 15.05 -7.36 -1.67
N ALA A 55 15.58 -6.52 -0.79
CA ALA A 55 16.36 -6.98 0.37
C ALA A 55 15.54 -7.88 1.30
N ALA A 56 14.28 -7.53 1.59
CA ALA A 56 13.41 -8.36 2.44
C ALA A 56 13.14 -9.75 1.83
N LEU A 57 12.91 -9.82 0.51
CA LEU A 57 12.77 -11.10 -0.20
C LEU A 57 14.06 -11.93 -0.10
N GLY A 58 15.23 -11.31 -0.27
CA GLY A 58 16.52 -11.95 -0.11
C GLY A 58 16.75 -12.52 1.29
N VAL A 59 16.43 -11.74 2.33
CA VAL A 59 16.54 -12.16 3.73
C VAL A 59 15.59 -13.32 4.04
N ALA A 60 14.35 -13.26 3.60
CA ALA A 60 13.39 -14.33 3.80
C ALA A 60 13.87 -15.65 3.18
N LYS A 61 14.39 -15.62 1.96
CA LYS A 61 14.99 -16.77 1.28
C LYS A 61 16.21 -17.32 2.03
N ALA A 62 17.09 -16.43 2.48
CA ALA A 62 18.31 -16.83 3.20
C ALA A 62 18.00 -17.51 4.54
N ILE A 63 17.00 -17.02 5.29
CA ILE A 63 16.61 -17.61 6.57
C ILE A 63 15.91 -18.95 6.39
N THR A 64 15.02 -19.06 5.39
CA THR A 64 14.23 -20.27 5.17
C THR A 64 14.95 -21.35 4.36
N GLY A 65 16.00 -20.99 3.63
CA GLY A 65 16.61 -21.87 2.63
C GLY A 65 15.74 -22.11 1.39
N SER A 66 14.59 -21.41 1.27
CA SER A 66 13.67 -21.55 0.15
C SER A 66 14.23 -20.90 -1.11
N ARG A 67 13.96 -21.52 -2.26
CA ARG A 67 14.34 -20.94 -3.57
C ARG A 67 13.43 -19.79 -3.95
N THR A 68 12.17 -19.87 -3.57
CA THR A 68 11.12 -18.88 -3.87
C THR A 68 10.32 -18.54 -2.62
N VAL A 69 9.64 -17.41 -2.63
CA VAL A 69 8.74 -16.95 -1.57
C VAL A 69 7.42 -16.44 -2.16
N ASN A 70 6.35 -16.53 -1.38
CA ASN A 70 5.10 -15.85 -1.69
C ASN A 70 5.15 -14.42 -1.12
N ALA A 71 4.74 -13.43 -1.90
CA ALA A 71 4.80 -12.03 -1.50
C ALA A 71 3.39 -11.43 -1.39
N LEU A 72 3.17 -10.59 -0.36
CA LEU A 72 1.91 -9.91 -0.16
C LEU A 72 2.14 -8.42 0.07
N GLY A 73 1.43 -7.58 -0.68
CA GLY A 73 1.43 -6.13 -0.53
C GLY A 73 0.02 -5.60 -0.26
N PHE A 74 -0.08 -4.62 0.63
CA PHE A 74 -1.31 -3.93 0.97
C PHE A 74 -1.22 -2.46 0.60
N CYS A 75 -2.23 -1.92 -0.10
CA CYS A 75 -2.29 -0.51 -0.48
C CYS A 75 -1.01 -0.10 -1.23
N VAL A 76 -0.35 1.00 -0.84
CA VAL A 76 0.94 1.42 -1.41
C VAL A 76 2.05 0.37 -1.25
N GLY A 77 1.96 -0.51 -0.24
CA GLY A 77 2.86 -1.65 -0.11
C GLY A 77 2.70 -2.65 -1.25
N GLY A 78 1.49 -2.79 -1.79
CA GLY A 78 1.23 -3.56 -3.01
C GLY A 78 1.78 -2.88 -4.26
N THR A 79 1.66 -1.55 -4.36
CA THR A 79 2.24 -0.78 -5.46
C THR A 79 3.77 -0.91 -5.48
N LEU A 80 4.44 -0.74 -4.32
CA LEU A 80 5.89 -0.96 -4.18
C LEU A 80 6.28 -2.39 -4.53
N LEU A 81 5.53 -3.38 -4.06
CA LEU A 81 5.77 -4.78 -4.40
C LEU A 81 5.67 -5.01 -5.91
N ALA A 82 4.62 -4.50 -6.58
CA ALA A 82 4.46 -4.65 -8.01
C ALA A 82 5.61 -3.99 -8.80
N CYS A 83 6.08 -2.81 -8.38
CA CYS A 83 7.25 -2.15 -8.95
C CYS A 83 8.52 -3.01 -8.79
N ALA A 84 8.76 -3.54 -7.59
CA ALA A 84 9.90 -4.42 -7.33
C ALA A 84 9.82 -5.71 -8.16
N LEU A 85 8.63 -6.31 -8.29
CA LEU A 85 8.42 -7.48 -9.14
C LEU A 85 8.67 -7.19 -10.62
N ALA A 86 8.32 -5.99 -11.11
CA ALA A 86 8.64 -5.58 -12.48
C ALA A 86 10.15 -5.39 -12.69
N VAL A 87 10.88 -4.87 -11.70
CA VAL A 87 12.35 -4.82 -11.70
C VAL A 87 12.94 -6.22 -11.71
N LEU A 88 12.47 -7.12 -10.83
CA LEU A 88 12.94 -8.51 -10.79
C LEU A 88 12.66 -9.26 -12.11
N ALA A 89 11.49 -9.02 -12.72
CA ALA A 89 11.16 -9.58 -14.02
C ALA A 89 12.12 -9.09 -15.13
N ALA A 90 12.49 -7.81 -15.13
CA ALA A 90 13.48 -7.27 -16.05
C ALA A 90 14.87 -7.91 -15.85
N ARG A 91 15.24 -8.20 -14.60
CA ARG A 91 16.47 -8.92 -14.21
C ARG A 91 16.37 -10.44 -14.42
N LYS A 92 15.24 -10.95 -14.89
CA LYS A 92 14.97 -12.40 -15.03
C LYS A 92 15.04 -13.17 -13.72
N ASP A 93 14.86 -12.49 -12.60
CA ASP A 93 14.77 -13.10 -11.27
C ASP A 93 13.35 -13.67 -11.06
N ARG A 94 13.26 -14.96 -10.69
CA ARG A 94 12.03 -15.68 -10.41
C ARG A 94 11.93 -16.10 -8.95
N SER A 95 12.43 -15.29 -8.05
CA SER A 95 12.44 -15.61 -6.63
C SER A 95 11.08 -15.44 -5.93
N VAL A 96 10.08 -14.90 -6.62
CA VAL A 96 8.71 -14.81 -6.09
C VAL A 96 7.81 -15.80 -6.82
N GLU A 97 7.21 -16.72 -6.06
CA GLU A 97 6.34 -17.80 -6.55
C GLU A 97 4.92 -17.31 -6.84
N SER A 98 4.39 -16.43 -5.98
CA SER A 98 3.09 -15.80 -6.15
C SER A 98 3.05 -14.43 -5.52
N ALA A 99 2.18 -13.54 -6.04
CA ALA A 99 1.97 -12.22 -5.50
C ALA A 99 0.51 -12.00 -5.09
N THR A 100 0.29 -11.42 -3.92
CA THR A 100 -1.03 -11.02 -3.43
C THR A 100 -1.10 -9.51 -3.27
N PHE A 101 -2.04 -8.87 -3.94
CA PHE A 101 -2.31 -7.45 -3.84
C PHE A 101 -3.64 -7.21 -3.14
N LEU A 102 -3.61 -6.56 -1.99
CA LEU A 102 -4.81 -6.27 -1.23
C LEU A 102 -5.08 -4.76 -1.29
N THR A 103 -6.25 -4.38 -1.81
CA THR A 103 -6.65 -2.97 -2.00
C THR A 103 -5.50 -2.11 -2.55
N THR A 104 -4.93 -2.56 -3.65
CA THR A 104 -3.73 -1.98 -4.27
C THR A 104 -4.07 -1.33 -5.59
N MET A 105 -3.48 -0.16 -5.86
CA MET A 105 -3.63 0.57 -7.11
C MET A 105 -2.35 0.39 -7.94
N LEU A 106 -2.49 -0.09 -9.18
CA LEU A 106 -1.43 -0.19 -10.18
C LEU A 106 -1.77 0.63 -11.44
N ASP A 107 -3.03 0.94 -11.65
CA ASP A 107 -3.54 1.91 -12.62
C ASP A 107 -4.18 3.08 -11.86
N PHE A 108 -3.61 4.26 -12.02
CA PHE A 108 -3.97 5.50 -11.32
C PHE A 108 -4.88 6.41 -12.15
N ALA A 109 -5.43 5.95 -13.28
CA ALA A 109 -6.34 6.74 -14.11
C ALA A 109 -7.61 7.20 -13.36
N ASP A 110 -8.03 6.45 -12.36
CA ASP A 110 -9.05 6.86 -11.40
C ASP A 110 -8.46 6.75 -9.98
N PRO A 111 -7.90 7.83 -9.44
CA PRO A 111 -7.25 7.81 -8.12
C PRO A 111 -8.25 7.87 -6.95
N GLY A 112 -9.56 7.87 -7.21
CA GLY A 112 -10.58 8.01 -6.19
C GLY A 112 -10.63 9.41 -5.56
N GLU A 113 -11.13 9.50 -4.33
CA GLU A 113 -11.34 10.77 -3.64
C GLU A 113 -10.05 11.55 -3.40
N ILE A 114 -8.88 10.88 -3.34
CA ILE A 114 -7.59 11.55 -3.17
C ILE A 114 -7.21 12.43 -4.36
N GLY A 115 -7.87 12.26 -5.50
CA GLY A 115 -7.69 13.08 -6.70
C GLY A 115 -7.83 14.58 -6.45
N VAL A 116 -8.58 15.01 -5.42
CA VAL A 116 -8.72 16.43 -5.04
C VAL A 116 -7.38 17.08 -4.65
N TYR A 117 -6.39 16.28 -4.23
CA TYR A 117 -5.03 16.73 -3.91
C TYR A 117 -4.04 16.59 -5.08
N LEU A 118 -4.50 16.24 -6.26
CA LEU A 118 -3.65 16.02 -7.44
C LEU A 118 -3.79 17.16 -8.47
N THR A 119 -4.30 18.32 -8.06
CA THR A 119 -4.41 19.46 -8.95
C THR A 119 -3.01 19.94 -9.35
N ARG A 120 -2.92 20.53 -10.56
CA ARG A 120 -1.66 21.04 -11.09
C ARG A 120 -1.03 22.07 -10.14
N GLU A 121 -1.85 22.94 -9.55
CA GLU A 121 -1.42 24.00 -8.63
C GLU A 121 -0.87 23.41 -7.34
N PHE A 122 -1.54 22.41 -6.78
CA PHE A 122 -1.06 21.72 -5.57
C PHE A 122 0.28 21.01 -5.82
N LEU A 123 0.39 20.29 -6.92
CA LEU A 123 1.62 19.59 -7.27
C LEU A 123 2.77 20.58 -7.55
N ALA A 124 2.51 21.66 -8.29
CA ALA A 124 3.52 22.69 -8.56
C ALA A 124 4.04 23.36 -7.28
N ALA A 125 3.18 23.56 -6.29
CA ALA A 125 3.57 24.13 -5.00
C ALA A 125 4.33 23.14 -4.10
N ARG A 126 4.00 21.84 -4.18
CA ARG A 126 4.49 20.85 -3.22
C ARG A 126 5.73 20.08 -3.69
N LEU A 127 5.79 19.71 -4.96
CA LEU A 127 6.86 18.86 -5.51
C LEU A 127 8.27 19.41 -5.29
N PRO A 128 8.58 20.71 -5.52
CA PRO A 128 9.94 21.20 -5.36
C PRO A 128 10.53 20.98 -3.97
N ALA A 129 9.72 21.17 -2.92
CA ALA A 129 10.15 20.96 -1.54
C ALA A 129 10.37 19.46 -1.24
N LEU A 130 9.50 18.58 -1.73
CA LEU A 130 9.65 17.14 -1.58
C LEU A 130 10.88 16.62 -2.34
N GLU A 131 11.06 17.02 -3.60
CA GLU A 131 12.21 16.62 -4.43
C GLU A 131 13.54 17.09 -3.83
N SER A 132 13.56 18.20 -3.07
CA SER A 132 14.75 18.69 -2.36
C SER A 132 15.05 17.92 -1.05
N GLY A 133 14.26 16.91 -0.67
CA GLY A 133 14.45 16.10 0.53
C GLY A 133 13.62 16.51 1.74
N GLN A 134 12.70 17.47 1.61
CA GLN A 134 11.76 17.76 2.67
C GLN A 134 10.83 16.56 2.89
N ARG A 135 10.83 16.03 4.10
CA ARG A 135 9.96 14.90 4.42
C ARG A 135 8.48 15.27 4.34
N MET A 136 7.67 14.31 3.89
CA MET A 136 6.23 14.34 4.09
C MET A 136 5.91 13.87 5.49
N HIS A 137 5.28 14.72 6.29
CA HIS A 137 4.93 14.36 7.67
C HIS A 137 3.69 13.47 7.71
N GLY A 138 3.76 12.40 8.50
CA GLY A 138 2.63 11.48 8.66
C GLY A 138 1.36 12.17 9.16
N ALA A 139 1.50 13.21 10.00
CA ALA A 139 0.36 14.00 10.46
C ALA A 139 -0.35 14.76 9.31
N GLU A 140 0.38 15.24 8.31
CA GLU A 140 -0.22 15.88 7.12
C GLU A 140 -1.03 14.86 6.30
N LEU A 141 -0.49 13.67 6.10
CA LEU A 141 -1.20 12.57 5.42
C LEU A 141 -2.44 12.15 6.20
N ALA A 142 -2.32 11.97 7.52
CA ALA A 142 -3.45 11.62 8.38
C ALA A 142 -4.56 12.70 8.33
N ALA A 143 -4.20 13.99 8.31
CA ALA A 143 -5.15 15.07 8.15
C ALA A 143 -5.83 15.05 6.78
N ALA A 144 -5.09 14.83 5.69
CA ALA A 144 -5.63 14.70 4.34
C ALA A 144 -6.64 13.55 4.26
N PHE A 145 -6.28 12.34 4.72
CA PHE A 145 -7.20 11.20 4.72
C PHE A 145 -8.43 11.41 5.63
N SER A 146 -8.25 12.05 6.78
CA SER A 146 -9.38 12.36 7.68
C SER A 146 -10.33 13.37 7.05
N SER A 147 -9.85 14.31 6.24
CA SER A 147 -10.69 15.30 5.57
C SER A 147 -11.53 14.71 4.43
N LEU A 148 -11.06 13.65 3.77
CA LEU A 148 -11.83 12.92 2.75
C LEU A 148 -13.08 12.23 3.36
N ARG A 149 -13.04 11.91 4.64
CA ARG A 149 -14.14 11.29 5.41
C ARG A 149 -14.45 12.10 6.68
N ALA A 150 -14.54 13.43 6.54
CA ALA A 150 -14.69 14.33 7.68
C ALA A 150 -15.91 14.02 8.56
N ASN A 151 -17.03 13.61 7.99
CA ASN A 151 -18.22 13.24 8.77
C ASN A 151 -17.98 12.05 9.70
N GLU A 152 -17.20 11.07 9.26
CA GLU A 152 -16.94 9.84 9.99
C GLU A 152 -15.75 10.00 10.95
N LEU A 153 -14.68 10.65 10.49
CA LEU A 153 -13.39 10.69 11.19
C LEU A 153 -13.15 11.98 12.00
N VAL A 154 -13.90 13.04 11.75
CA VAL A 154 -13.77 14.32 12.47
C VAL A 154 -15.07 14.68 13.17
N TRP A 155 -16.14 14.98 12.41
CA TRP A 155 -17.37 15.54 12.96
C TRP A 155 -18.12 14.58 13.88
N ASN A 156 -18.08 13.29 13.62
CA ASN A 156 -18.66 12.29 14.52
C ASN A 156 -18.04 12.36 15.92
N TYR A 157 -16.70 12.53 16.00
CA TYR A 157 -16.00 12.66 17.27
C TYR A 157 -16.25 14.01 17.93
N VAL A 158 -16.31 15.10 17.18
CA VAL A 158 -16.67 16.41 17.70
C VAL A 158 -18.05 16.38 18.33
N VAL A 159 -19.06 15.86 17.62
CA VAL A 159 -20.43 15.81 18.13
C VAL A 159 -20.55 14.84 19.31
N ARG A 160 -20.06 13.61 19.17
CA ARG A 160 -20.29 12.56 20.15
C ARG A 160 -19.47 12.74 21.42
N ASN A 161 -18.20 13.12 21.25
CA ASN A 161 -17.26 13.15 22.37
C ASN A 161 -17.15 14.55 22.96
N TYR A 162 -16.82 15.57 22.15
CA TYR A 162 -16.68 16.92 22.66
C TYR A 162 -18.03 17.53 23.09
N LEU A 163 -19.02 17.60 22.18
CA LEU A 163 -20.29 18.27 22.48
C LEU A 163 -21.18 17.47 23.46
N LYS A 164 -21.18 16.13 23.37
CA LYS A 164 -22.01 15.25 24.23
C LYS A 164 -21.23 14.69 25.43
N GLY A 165 -19.96 15.02 25.61
CA GLY A 165 -19.13 14.60 26.75
C GLY A 165 -18.95 13.08 26.87
N ARG A 166 -19.09 12.31 25.79
CA ARG A 166 -18.94 10.85 25.83
C ARG A 166 -17.48 10.45 25.60
N THR A 167 -17.02 9.47 26.35
CA THR A 167 -15.69 8.88 26.12
C THR A 167 -15.66 8.17 24.77
N PRO A 168 -14.60 8.38 23.94
CA PRO A 168 -14.43 7.63 22.69
C PRO A 168 -14.34 6.13 22.98
N PRO A 169 -15.01 5.27 22.17
CA PRO A 169 -14.81 3.84 22.31
C PRO A 169 -13.37 3.49 21.95
N ALA A 170 -12.69 2.78 22.84
CA ALA A 170 -11.35 2.27 22.57
C ALA A 170 -11.46 1.06 21.65
N PHE A 171 -10.76 1.08 20.50
CA PHE A 171 -10.61 -0.07 19.62
C PHE A 171 -9.27 -0.01 18.87
N ASP A 172 -8.78 -1.18 18.49
CA ASP A 172 -7.45 -1.42 17.93
C ASP A 172 -7.15 -0.63 16.65
N LEU A 173 -8.10 -0.55 15.73
CA LEU A 173 -7.96 0.22 14.49
C LEU A 173 -7.81 1.74 14.74
N LEU A 174 -8.43 2.28 15.79
CA LEU A 174 -8.31 3.70 16.11
C LEU A 174 -6.87 4.03 16.55
N HIS A 175 -6.26 3.17 17.36
CA HIS A 175 -4.86 3.32 17.75
C HIS A 175 -3.93 3.26 16.53
N TRP A 176 -4.10 2.24 15.69
CA TRP A 176 -3.31 2.10 14.48
C TRP A 176 -3.47 3.29 13.53
N ASN A 177 -4.68 3.81 13.36
CA ASN A 177 -4.95 4.96 12.49
C ASN A 177 -4.26 6.24 12.98
N GLY A 178 -4.07 6.38 14.30
CA GLY A 178 -3.32 7.50 14.89
C GLY A 178 -1.79 7.34 14.84
N ASP A 179 -1.28 6.16 14.49
CA ASP A 179 0.15 5.85 14.47
C ASP A 179 0.73 6.01 13.05
N SER A 180 0.75 7.26 12.57
CA SER A 180 1.25 7.61 11.25
C SER A 180 2.77 7.60 11.16
N ALA A 181 3.30 7.48 9.94
CA ALA A 181 4.73 7.48 9.63
C ALA A 181 5.08 8.60 8.65
N ASN A 182 6.26 9.19 8.83
CA ASN A 182 6.84 10.14 7.89
C ASN A 182 7.37 9.41 6.66
N LEU A 183 7.42 10.12 5.53
CA LEU A 183 7.97 9.62 4.27
C LEU A 183 9.13 10.49 3.80
N PRO A 184 10.12 9.91 3.09
CA PRO A 184 11.14 10.70 2.41
C PRO A 184 10.50 11.53 1.30
N GLY A 185 10.99 12.75 1.12
CA GLY A 185 10.46 13.67 0.11
C GLY A 185 10.54 13.12 -1.31
N PRO A 186 11.73 12.76 -1.81
CA PRO A 186 11.89 12.26 -3.19
C PRO A 186 11.08 11.00 -3.47
N MET A 187 11.01 10.06 -2.51
CA MET A 187 10.17 8.87 -2.63
C MET A 187 8.69 9.24 -2.82
N PHE A 188 8.18 10.16 -2.00
CA PHE A 188 6.79 10.58 -2.06
C PHE A 188 6.50 11.46 -3.29
N ALA A 189 7.45 12.31 -3.68
CA ALA A 189 7.36 13.09 -4.92
C ALA A 189 7.24 12.19 -6.15
N TYR A 190 8.05 11.14 -6.24
CA TYR A 190 7.95 10.14 -7.30
C TYR A 190 6.55 9.49 -7.33
N TYR A 191 6.03 9.09 -6.18
CA TYR A 191 4.70 8.49 -6.06
C TYR A 191 3.60 9.43 -6.56
N LEU A 192 3.65 10.72 -6.19
CA LEU A 192 2.67 11.70 -6.65
C LEU A 192 2.80 12.01 -8.14
N LYS A 193 4.01 12.21 -8.62
CA LYS A 193 4.28 12.69 -9.98
C LYS A 193 4.15 11.60 -11.03
N GLU A 194 4.88 10.50 -10.84
CA GLU A 194 4.97 9.45 -11.86
C GLU A 194 3.78 8.48 -11.82
N LEU A 195 3.26 8.18 -10.60
CA LEU A 195 2.18 7.22 -10.47
C LEU A 195 0.82 7.91 -10.43
N TYR A 196 0.55 8.78 -9.46
CA TYR A 196 -0.75 9.42 -9.35
C TYR A 196 -1.07 10.38 -10.49
N ALA A 197 -0.21 11.35 -10.76
CA ALA A 197 -0.46 12.35 -11.78
C ALA A 197 -0.19 11.85 -13.20
N GLY A 198 0.87 11.04 -13.36
CA GLY A 198 1.32 10.55 -14.65
C GLY A 198 0.70 9.24 -15.10
N ASN A 199 0.19 8.43 -14.18
CA ASN A 199 -0.27 7.04 -14.41
C ASN A 199 0.72 6.16 -15.19
N ARG A 200 2.02 6.48 -15.12
CA ARG A 200 3.05 5.88 -15.98
C ARG A 200 3.35 4.41 -15.65
N LEU A 201 2.94 3.94 -14.45
CA LEU A 201 3.10 2.54 -14.07
C LEU A 201 2.27 1.60 -14.95
N ALA A 202 1.12 2.08 -15.46
CA ALA A 202 0.25 1.34 -16.35
C ALA A 202 0.80 1.25 -17.79
N GLU A 203 1.82 2.04 -18.13
CA GLU A 203 2.40 2.09 -19.48
C GLU A 203 3.65 1.21 -19.57
N PRO A 204 3.68 0.18 -20.43
CA PRO A 204 4.83 -0.70 -20.56
C PRO A 204 6.13 0.05 -20.90
N GLY A 205 7.15 -0.08 -20.03
CA GLY A 205 8.46 0.52 -20.22
C GLY A 205 8.51 2.05 -20.10
N ALA A 206 7.46 2.71 -19.62
CA ALA A 206 7.44 4.16 -19.42
C ALA A 206 8.29 4.61 -18.23
N LEU A 207 8.50 3.73 -17.24
CA LEU A 207 9.30 3.99 -16.06
C LEU A 207 10.60 3.20 -16.06
N THR A 208 11.67 3.83 -15.57
CA THR A 208 12.91 3.16 -15.19
C THR A 208 13.00 3.19 -13.67
N MET A 209 13.12 2.03 -13.04
CA MET A 209 13.22 1.87 -11.60
C MET A 209 14.41 0.96 -11.28
N ALA A 210 15.23 1.34 -10.31
CA ALA A 210 16.43 0.61 -9.93
C ALA A 210 17.32 0.22 -11.15
N GLY A 211 17.41 1.13 -12.11
CA GLY A 211 18.17 0.96 -13.37
C GLY A 211 17.49 0.14 -14.47
N GLU A 212 16.30 -0.43 -14.21
CA GLU A 212 15.59 -1.32 -15.15
C GLU A 212 14.38 -0.63 -15.78
N ARG A 213 14.14 -0.84 -17.08
CA ARG A 213 12.86 -0.48 -17.71
C ARG A 213 11.78 -1.46 -17.26
N THR A 214 10.80 -0.96 -16.55
CA THR A 214 9.77 -1.77 -15.90
C THR A 214 8.52 -1.92 -16.75
N ASP A 215 7.94 -3.13 -16.69
CA ASP A 215 6.73 -3.48 -17.44
C ASP A 215 5.95 -4.52 -16.62
N LEU A 216 4.77 -4.15 -16.14
CA LEU A 216 3.89 -5.05 -15.38
C LEU A 216 3.39 -6.24 -16.24
N GLY A 217 3.34 -6.08 -17.56
CA GLY A 217 2.97 -7.16 -18.48
C GLY A 217 3.96 -8.33 -18.50
N LYS A 218 5.15 -8.16 -17.92
CA LYS A 218 6.17 -9.22 -17.77
C LYS A 218 6.08 -10.02 -16.48
N LEU A 219 5.14 -9.69 -15.59
CA LEU A 219 4.87 -10.49 -14.40
C LEU A 219 4.31 -11.84 -14.82
N ALA A 220 4.99 -12.93 -14.44
CA ALA A 220 4.67 -14.29 -14.89
C ALA A 220 4.17 -15.21 -13.76
N MET A 221 4.30 -14.79 -12.49
CA MET A 221 3.81 -15.56 -11.35
C MET A 221 2.29 -15.42 -11.21
N PRO A 222 1.59 -16.40 -10.58
CA PRO A 222 0.20 -16.25 -10.20
C PRO A 222 -0.03 -15.03 -9.31
N ILE A 223 -1.10 -14.27 -9.59
CA ILE A 223 -1.43 -13.04 -8.87
C ILE A 223 -2.84 -13.14 -8.31
N TYR A 224 -2.98 -12.87 -7.01
CA TYR A 224 -4.26 -12.70 -6.35
C TYR A 224 -4.50 -11.22 -6.04
N VAL A 225 -5.61 -10.68 -6.53
CA VAL A 225 -6.01 -9.29 -6.32
C VAL A 225 -7.30 -9.26 -5.51
N TYR A 226 -7.26 -8.64 -4.35
CA TYR A 226 -8.45 -8.36 -3.54
C TYR A 226 -8.77 -6.86 -3.57
N ALA A 227 -10.01 -6.52 -3.81
CA ALA A 227 -10.53 -5.16 -3.70
C ALA A 227 -11.76 -5.11 -2.80
N SER A 228 -12.00 -3.97 -2.18
CA SER A 228 -13.19 -3.71 -1.35
C SER A 228 -14.16 -2.81 -2.10
N ARG A 229 -15.44 -3.17 -2.12
CA ARG A 229 -16.49 -2.48 -2.91
C ARG A 229 -16.65 -1.01 -2.51
N GLU A 230 -16.57 -0.71 -1.22
CA GLU A 230 -16.76 0.63 -0.66
C GLU A 230 -15.44 1.35 -0.37
N ASP A 231 -14.37 0.92 -1.04
CA ASP A 231 -13.06 1.54 -0.90
C ASP A 231 -13.02 2.89 -1.61
N HIS A 232 -12.83 3.96 -0.84
CA HIS A 232 -12.74 5.34 -1.33
C HIS A 232 -11.30 5.79 -1.60
N ILE A 233 -10.30 5.00 -1.13
CA ILE A 233 -8.87 5.27 -1.31
C ILE A 233 -8.36 4.60 -2.57
N VAL A 234 -8.72 3.32 -2.75
CA VAL A 234 -8.41 2.53 -3.93
C VAL A 234 -9.73 2.04 -4.55
N PRO A 235 -10.31 2.78 -5.50
CA PRO A 235 -11.52 2.34 -6.17
C PRO A 235 -11.37 0.92 -6.71
N TRP A 236 -12.33 0.05 -6.42
CA TRP A 236 -12.22 -1.36 -6.80
C TRP A 236 -12.03 -1.56 -8.32
N LYS A 237 -12.55 -0.64 -9.15
CA LYS A 237 -12.34 -0.65 -10.60
C LYS A 237 -10.89 -0.41 -10.97
N SER A 238 -10.18 0.45 -10.24
CA SER A 238 -8.75 0.69 -10.44
C SER A 238 -7.92 -0.51 -10.00
N ALA A 239 -8.27 -1.15 -8.88
CA ALA A 239 -7.66 -2.42 -8.50
C ALA A 239 -7.94 -3.53 -9.52
N TRP A 240 -9.16 -3.61 -10.07
CA TRP A 240 -9.52 -4.60 -11.09
C TRP A 240 -8.72 -4.45 -12.38
N ARG A 241 -8.32 -3.24 -12.78
CA ARG A 241 -7.47 -3.01 -13.95
C ARG A 241 -6.12 -3.72 -13.87
N THR A 242 -5.66 -4.08 -12.69
CA THR A 242 -4.47 -4.94 -12.49
C THR A 242 -4.56 -6.24 -13.30
N THR A 243 -5.76 -6.79 -13.49
CA THR A 243 -5.99 -8.03 -14.26
C THR A 243 -5.57 -7.89 -15.73
N ALA A 244 -5.68 -6.69 -16.29
CA ALA A 244 -5.26 -6.40 -17.66
C ALA A 244 -3.77 -6.00 -17.74
N LEU A 245 -3.23 -5.38 -16.70
CA LEU A 245 -1.83 -4.94 -16.66
C LEU A 245 -0.85 -6.11 -16.52
N ALA A 246 -1.22 -7.15 -15.76
CA ALA A 246 -0.38 -8.33 -15.52
C ALA A 246 -0.56 -9.41 -16.62
N GLY A 247 -0.40 -9.04 -17.87
CA GLY A 247 -0.84 -9.79 -19.04
C GLY A 247 -0.29 -11.22 -19.23
N ALA A 248 0.76 -11.62 -18.54
CA ALA A 248 1.33 -12.98 -18.61
C ALA A 248 1.03 -13.85 -17.38
N ALA A 249 0.40 -13.29 -16.35
CA ALA A 249 0.11 -13.96 -15.11
C ALA A 249 -1.29 -14.59 -15.08
N ASP A 250 -1.44 -15.68 -14.34
CA ASP A 250 -2.76 -16.17 -13.91
C ASP A 250 -3.27 -15.26 -12.80
N VAL A 251 -4.33 -14.47 -13.07
CA VAL A 251 -4.83 -13.46 -12.15
C VAL A 251 -6.20 -13.83 -11.62
N THR A 252 -6.27 -14.08 -10.32
CA THR A 252 -7.54 -14.22 -9.59
C THR A 252 -7.94 -12.89 -8.98
N PHE A 253 -9.11 -12.36 -9.34
CA PHE A 253 -9.67 -11.14 -8.76
C PHE A 253 -10.85 -11.46 -7.84
N VAL A 254 -10.82 -10.90 -6.62
CA VAL A 254 -11.90 -11.04 -5.62
C VAL A 254 -12.38 -9.67 -5.18
N LEU A 255 -13.67 -9.42 -5.28
CA LEU A 255 -14.33 -8.21 -4.79
C LEU A 255 -15.09 -8.52 -3.51
N GLY A 256 -14.55 -8.06 -2.39
CA GLY A 256 -15.21 -8.14 -1.08
C GLY A 256 -16.08 -6.90 -0.78
N ALA A 257 -16.87 -7.00 0.26
CA ALA A 257 -17.65 -5.88 0.78
C ALA A 257 -16.81 -4.98 1.70
N SER A 258 -17.39 -3.81 2.10
CA SER A 258 -16.80 -2.85 3.03
C SER A 258 -15.70 -1.98 2.42
N GLY A 259 -15.01 -1.20 3.28
CA GLY A 259 -14.02 -0.20 2.87
C GLY A 259 -12.57 -0.69 2.93
N HIS A 260 -11.65 0.22 2.66
CA HIS A 260 -10.21 -0.01 2.47
C HIS A 260 -9.54 -0.87 3.56
N ILE A 261 -9.84 -0.61 4.81
CA ILE A 261 -9.24 -1.32 5.95
C ILE A 261 -10.15 -2.47 6.40
N ALA A 262 -11.41 -2.16 6.66
CA ALA A 262 -12.34 -3.11 7.26
C ALA A 262 -12.59 -4.34 6.37
N GLY A 263 -12.64 -4.17 5.06
CA GLY A 263 -12.78 -5.28 4.10
C GLY A 263 -11.62 -6.24 4.10
N VAL A 264 -10.43 -5.79 4.49
CA VAL A 264 -9.20 -6.60 4.49
C VAL A 264 -8.89 -7.23 5.85
N VAL A 265 -9.20 -6.53 6.96
CA VAL A 265 -8.78 -6.98 8.31
C VAL A 265 -9.87 -7.72 9.09
N ASN A 266 -11.13 -7.64 8.67
CA ASN A 266 -12.20 -8.37 9.33
C ASN A 266 -12.15 -9.85 8.91
N PRO A 267 -12.03 -10.78 9.88
CA PRO A 267 -12.01 -12.19 9.58
C PRO A 267 -13.41 -12.69 9.17
N PRO A 268 -13.48 -13.69 8.26
CA PRO A 268 -14.74 -14.17 7.69
C PRO A 268 -15.66 -14.83 8.71
N ASP A 269 -15.12 -15.39 9.79
CA ASP A 269 -15.90 -16.03 10.88
C ASP A 269 -16.80 -15.06 11.63
N LYS A 270 -16.56 -13.75 11.56
CA LYS A 270 -17.45 -12.73 12.15
C LYS A 270 -18.75 -12.52 11.39
N VAL A 271 -18.88 -13.07 10.17
CA VAL A 271 -20.09 -12.97 9.31
C VAL A 271 -20.64 -11.54 9.22
N LYS A 272 -19.76 -10.55 9.31
CA LYS A 272 -20.16 -9.13 9.36
C LYS A 272 -20.40 -8.56 7.97
N TYR A 273 -19.70 -9.08 6.96
CA TYR A 273 -19.78 -8.62 5.57
C TYR A 273 -19.94 -9.82 4.64
N GLN A 274 -20.67 -9.61 3.55
CA GLN A 274 -20.78 -10.60 2.47
C GLN A 274 -19.42 -10.67 1.70
N HIS A 275 -19.06 -11.87 1.32
CA HIS A 275 -17.87 -12.17 0.52
C HIS A 275 -18.29 -12.60 -0.88
#